data_3ad0bdc40fd7d5ff56bfd582f5e77941
#
_entry.id   3ad0bdc40fd7d5ff56bfd582f5e77941
#
_cell.length_a   1.000
_cell.length_b   1.000
_cell.length_c   1.000
_cell.angle_alpha   90.00
_cell.angle_beta   90.00
_cell.angle_gamma   90.00
#
_symmetry.space_group_name_H-M   'P 1'
#
loop_
_entity.id
_entity.type
_entity.pdbx_description
1 polymer ?
#
loop_
_entity_poly.entity_id
_entity_poly.type
_entity_poly.pdbx_seq_one_letter_code
_entity_poly.pdbx_strand_id
1 'polypeptide(L)'
;MSIQAILFDLDNTLLDRTRTFEQFTNGFIATYFSHLDETREIFDRIIELDQDGYKDKEELFAELLDELPWRIPPEHSELLAFYKREYVNHALLMEQAREVVLGLREKYRLGLITNGKTAIQHGKIDRLGIRDMFDVILVSEEAGVKKPDRAIYEMATAKLELQPEQCLYIGDHPVNDIEGATNAGMRTIWFKVNQPWRDHITAAPLHTIKHLSELPALL
;
A
#
# COMPACT_ATOMS: atom_id res chain seq x y z
N MET A 1 15.01 20.67 13.97
CA MET A 1 13.58 20.86 14.29
C MET A 1 13.04 19.55 14.83
N SER A 2 12.10 19.60 15.79
CA SER A 2 11.42 18.39 16.30
C SER A 2 10.40 17.89 15.28
N ILE A 3 10.19 16.58 15.21
CA ILE A 3 9.11 15.97 14.43
C ILE A 3 7.79 16.31 15.11
N GLN A 4 6.81 16.71 14.31
CA GLN A 4 5.44 17.05 14.74
C GLN A 4 4.38 16.20 14.04
N ALA A 5 4.70 15.64 12.87
CA ALA A 5 3.81 14.75 12.15
C ALA A 5 4.55 13.50 11.64
N ILE A 6 3.82 12.40 11.57
CA ILE A 6 4.26 11.15 10.98
C ILE A 6 3.31 10.80 9.84
N LEU A 7 3.88 10.60 8.65
CA LEU A 7 3.13 10.22 7.47
C LEU A 7 3.49 8.78 7.08
N PHE A 8 2.50 8.03 6.69
CA PHE A 8 2.64 6.63 6.30
C PHE A 8 2.26 6.41 4.84
N ASP A 9 2.89 5.44 4.22
CA ASP A 9 2.32 4.73 3.09
C ASP A 9 1.26 3.71 3.58
N LEU A 10 0.46 3.18 2.66
CA LEU A 10 -0.58 2.19 2.97
C LEU A 10 -0.15 0.75 2.63
N ASP A 11 0.05 0.45 1.35
CA ASP A 11 0.27 -0.91 0.85
C ASP A 11 1.68 -1.41 1.22
N ASN A 12 1.78 -2.58 1.87
CA ASN A 12 3.02 -3.12 2.45
C ASN A 12 3.64 -2.26 3.57
N THR A 13 2.91 -1.24 4.06
CA THR A 13 3.34 -0.46 5.22
C THR A 13 2.35 -0.61 6.37
N LEU A 14 1.12 -0.13 6.25
CA LEU A 14 0.05 -0.33 7.24
C LEU A 14 -0.88 -1.48 6.86
N LEU A 15 -1.06 -1.74 5.58
CA LEU A 15 -1.81 -2.85 5.02
C LEU A 15 -0.83 -3.94 4.57
N ASP A 16 -1.05 -5.18 5.02
CA ASP A 16 -0.35 -6.38 4.54
C ASP A 16 -0.89 -6.76 3.16
N ARG A 17 -0.29 -6.15 2.13
CA ARG A 17 -0.74 -6.34 0.76
C ARG A 17 -0.55 -7.77 0.28
N THR A 18 0.54 -8.40 0.66
CA THR A 18 0.83 -9.78 0.28
C THR A 18 -0.30 -10.69 0.73
N ARG A 19 -0.59 -10.72 2.03
CA ARG A 19 -1.67 -11.56 2.58
C ARG A 19 -3.05 -11.15 2.09
N THR A 20 -3.29 -9.85 1.89
CA THR A 20 -4.54 -9.34 1.30
C THR A 20 -4.75 -9.92 -0.10
N PHE A 21 -3.70 -9.91 -0.95
CA PHE A 21 -3.81 -10.42 -2.31
C PHE A 21 -3.87 -11.94 -2.37
N GLU A 22 -3.16 -12.64 -1.47
CA GLU A 22 -3.30 -14.10 -1.31
C GLU A 22 -4.73 -14.51 -0.93
N GLN A 23 -5.35 -13.80 0.00
CA GLN A 23 -6.75 -14.08 0.37
C GLN A 23 -7.72 -13.77 -0.77
N PHE A 24 -7.52 -12.67 -1.48
CA PHE A 24 -8.27 -12.37 -2.70
C PHE A 24 -8.12 -13.51 -3.72
N THR A 25 -6.88 -13.96 -3.98
CA THR A 25 -6.58 -15.04 -4.93
C THR A 25 -7.27 -16.36 -4.54
N ASN A 26 -7.27 -16.71 -3.25
CA ASN A 26 -8.00 -17.88 -2.77
C ASN A 26 -9.53 -17.75 -3.01
N GLY A 27 -10.10 -16.58 -2.75
CA GLY A 27 -11.51 -16.29 -3.04
C GLY A 27 -11.84 -16.34 -4.53
N PHE A 28 -10.93 -15.85 -5.36
CA PHE A 28 -11.03 -15.91 -6.81
C PHE A 28 -11.04 -17.38 -7.31
N ILE A 29 -10.10 -18.18 -6.85
CA ILE A 29 -10.02 -19.61 -7.17
C ILE A 29 -11.27 -20.36 -6.71
N ALA A 30 -11.73 -20.12 -5.49
CA ALA A 30 -12.94 -20.74 -4.98
C ALA A 30 -14.19 -20.38 -5.80
N THR A 31 -14.23 -19.18 -6.40
CA THR A 31 -15.33 -18.73 -7.23
C THR A 31 -15.32 -19.34 -8.63
N TYR A 32 -14.16 -19.32 -9.29
CA TYR A 32 -14.07 -19.63 -10.71
C TYR A 32 -13.51 -21.03 -11.01
N PHE A 33 -12.75 -21.61 -10.09
CA PHE A 33 -12.03 -22.87 -10.26
C PHE A 33 -12.37 -23.95 -9.24
N SER A 34 -13.50 -23.81 -8.52
CA SER A 34 -13.96 -24.81 -7.55
C SER A 34 -14.23 -26.22 -8.13
N HIS A 35 -14.21 -26.36 -9.45
CA HIS A 35 -14.38 -27.60 -10.16
C HIS A 35 -13.07 -28.38 -10.39
N LEU A 36 -11.93 -27.80 -9.99
CA LEU A 36 -10.61 -28.41 -10.09
C LEU A 36 -10.16 -28.90 -8.70
N ASP A 37 -9.55 -30.08 -8.65
CA ASP A 37 -8.99 -30.64 -7.41
C ASP A 37 -7.64 -30.01 -7.05
N GLU A 38 -6.85 -29.62 -8.06
CA GLU A 38 -5.52 -29.02 -7.89
C GLU A 38 -5.51 -27.60 -8.49
N THR A 39 -5.24 -26.62 -7.61
CA THR A 39 -5.29 -25.19 -7.98
C THR A 39 -4.01 -24.41 -7.62
N ARG A 40 -2.98 -25.11 -7.15
CA ARG A 40 -1.73 -24.49 -6.70
C ARG A 40 -1.04 -23.71 -7.83
N GLU A 41 -0.98 -24.28 -9.03
CA GLU A 41 -0.35 -23.62 -10.18
C GLU A 41 -1.12 -22.36 -10.60
N ILE A 42 -2.45 -22.37 -10.49
CA ILE A 42 -3.29 -21.18 -10.73
C ILE A 42 -2.98 -20.10 -9.71
N PHE A 43 -2.91 -20.47 -8.44
CA PHE A 43 -2.57 -19.53 -7.36
C PHE A 43 -1.21 -18.88 -7.61
N ASP A 44 -0.17 -19.69 -7.81
CA ASP A 44 1.19 -19.22 -7.99
C ASP A 44 1.30 -18.31 -9.24
N ARG A 45 0.57 -18.64 -10.33
CA ARG A 45 0.54 -17.81 -11.54
C ARG A 45 -0.12 -16.46 -11.33
N ILE A 46 -1.23 -16.40 -10.60
CA ILE A 46 -1.91 -15.13 -10.29
C ILE A 46 -1.00 -14.24 -9.44
N ILE A 47 -0.33 -14.81 -8.42
CA ILE A 47 0.61 -14.06 -7.57
C ILE A 47 1.78 -13.54 -8.38
N GLU A 48 2.37 -14.36 -9.24
CA GLU A 48 3.49 -13.96 -10.12
C GLU A 48 3.09 -12.80 -11.04
N LEU A 49 1.96 -12.92 -11.71
CA LEU A 49 1.48 -11.91 -12.65
C LEU A 49 1.12 -10.58 -11.98
N ASP A 50 0.67 -10.59 -10.75
CA ASP A 50 0.34 -9.36 -10.01
C ASP A 50 1.55 -8.46 -9.76
N GLN A 51 2.77 -9.01 -9.70
CA GLN A 51 4.01 -8.27 -9.49
C GLN A 51 3.96 -7.36 -8.25
N ASP A 52 3.46 -7.87 -7.14
CA ASP A 52 3.27 -7.10 -5.91
C ASP A 52 2.44 -5.81 -6.11
N GLY A 53 1.47 -5.85 -7.02
CA GLY A 53 0.56 -4.75 -7.33
C GLY A 53 0.98 -3.82 -8.45
N TYR A 54 2.17 -3.99 -8.99
CA TYR A 54 2.70 -3.09 -10.01
C TYR A 54 2.15 -3.36 -11.41
N LYS A 55 1.65 -4.58 -11.67
CA LYS A 55 0.99 -4.85 -12.95
C LYS A 55 -0.38 -4.20 -13.00
N ASP A 56 -0.68 -3.53 -14.11
CA ASP A 56 -2.01 -2.99 -14.37
C ASP A 56 -3.08 -4.10 -14.32
N LYS A 57 -4.23 -3.81 -13.72
CA LYS A 57 -5.26 -4.84 -13.50
C LYS A 57 -6.05 -5.17 -14.76
N GLU A 58 -6.16 -4.26 -15.70
CA GLU A 58 -6.73 -4.54 -17.02
C GLU A 58 -5.85 -5.58 -17.76
N GLU A 59 -4.51 -5.37 -17.76
CA GLU A 59 -3.55 -6.29 -18.34
C GLU A 59 -3.50 -7.62 -17.60
N LEU A 60 -3.47 -7.59 -16.26
CA LEU A 60 -3.47 -8.81 -15.44
C LEU A 60 -4.64 -9.73 -15.79
N PHE A 61 -5.87 -9.19 -15.76
CA PHE A 61 -7.05 -10.00 -16.02
C PHE A 61 -7.21 -10.41 -17.47
N ALA A 62 -6.69 -9.63 -18.44
CA ALA A 62 -6.62 -10.05 -19.84
C ALA A 62 -5.71 -11.28 -20.00
N GLU A 63 -4.50 -11.28 -19.41
CA GLU A 63 -3.60 -12.44 -19.44
C GLU A 63 -4.20 -13.66 -18.74
N LEU A 64 -4.84 -13.48 -17.59
CA LEU A 64 -5.48 -14.57 -16.87
C LEU A 64 -6.63 -15.20 -17.67
N LEU A 65 -7.37 -14.42 -18.47
CA LEU A 65 -8.40 -14.94 -19.37
C LEU A 65 -7.82 -15.86 -20.43
N ASP A 66 -6.65 -15.53 -20.96
CA ASP A 66 -5.99 -16.32 -21.99
C ASP A 66 -5.28 -17.56 -21.45
N GLU A 67 -4.74 -17.49 -20.23
CA GLU A 67 -3.83 -18.53 -19.69
C GLU A 67 -4.51 -19.56 -18.79
N LEU A 68 -5.57 -19.18 -18.05
CA LEU A 68 -6.14 -20.08 -17.05
C LEU A 68 -7.14 -21.10 -17.65
N PRO A 69 -7.27 -22.29 -17.05
CA PRO A 69 -8.13 -23.36 -17.54
C PRO A 69 -9.62 -23.14 -17.19
N TRP A 70 -10.21 -22.07 -17.69
CA TRP A 70 -11.61 -21.74 -17.45
C TRP A 70 -12.56 -22.83 -17.94
N ARG A 71 -13.51 -23.22 -17.13
CA ARG A 71 -14.64 -24.02 -17.59
C ARG A 71 -15.58 -23.23 -18.50
N ILE A 72 -15.87 -22.00 -18.08
CA ILE A 72 -16.59 -20.98 -18.85
C ILE A 72 -15.89 -19.67 -18.54
N PRO A 73 -15.14 -19.09 -19.48
CA PRO A 73 -14.45 -17.83 -19.22
C PRO A 73 -15.47 -16.71 -19.00
N PRO A 74 -15.32 -15.92 -17.94
CA PRO A 74 -16.16 -14.74 -17.72
C PRO A 74 -15.75 -13.60 -18.67
N GLU A 75 -16.57 -12.58 -18.76
CA GLU A 75 -16.19 -11.35 -19.45
C GLU A 75 -15.09 -10.60 -18.67
N HIS A 76 -14.18 -9.96 -19.37
CA HIS A 76 -13.08 -9.18 -18.76
C HIS A 76 -13.60 -8.15 -17.75
N SER A 77 -14.68 -7.44 -18.09
CA SER A 77 -15.33 -6.46 -17.24
C SER A 77 -15.88 -7.06 -15.93
N GLU A 78 -16.31 -8.32 -15.97
CA GLU A 78 -16.79 -9.06 -14.79
C GLU A 78 -15.62 -9.33 -13.82
N LEU A 79 -14.45 -9.74 -14.32
CA LEU A 79 -13.26 -9.96 -13.51
C LEU A 79 -12.79 -8.67 -12.84
N LEU A 80 -12.80 -7.56 -13.54
CA LEU A 80 -12.46 -6.26 -12.98
C LEU A 80 -13.46 -5.81 -11.91
N ALA A 81 -14.76 -6.05 -12.12
CA ALA A 81 -15.78 -5.76 -11.12
C ALA A 81 -15.62 -6.66 -9.88
N PHE A 82 -15.32 -7.95 -10.09
CA PHE A 82 -15.01 -8.90 -9.00
C PHE A 82 -13.79 -8.42 -8.21
N TYR A 83 -12.70 -8.07 -8.87
CA TYR A 83 -11.50 -7.54 -8.21
C TYR A 83 -11.80 -6.31 -7.36
N LYS A 84 -12.47 -5.30 -7.94
CA LYS A 84 -12.79 -4.06 -7.23
C LYS A 84 -13.59 -4.30 -5.96
N ARG A 85 -14.51 -5.26 -5.98
CA ARG A 85 -15.35 -5.61 -4.84
C ARG A 85 -14.61 -6.47 -3.82
N GLU A 86 -14.03 -7.58 -4.27
CA GLU A 86 -13.50 -8.61 -3.36
C GLU A 86 -12.12 -8.27 -2.81
N TYR A 87 -11.26 -7.60 -3.59
CA TYR A 87 -9.93 -7.25 -3.11
C TYR A 87 -9.96 -6.34 -1.86
N VAL A 88 -10.85 -5.36 -1.87
CA VAL A 88 -11.07 -4.47 -0.71
C VAL A 88 -11.60 -5.24 0.51
N ASN A 89 -12.48 -6.22 0.29
CA ASN A 89 -13.06 -7.02 1.37
C ASN A 89 -12.03 -7.87 2.13
N HIS A 90 -10.92 -8.21 1.47
CA HIS A 90 -9.82 -9.00 2.03
C HIS A 90 -8.71 -8.15 2.67
N ALA A 91 -8.85 -6.82 2.72
CA ALA A 91 -7.83 -5.94 3.29
C ALA A 91 -7.51 -6.29 4.75
N LEU A 92 -6.22 -6.49 5.02
CA LEU A 92 -5.66 -6.86 6.33
C LEU A 92 -4.62 -5.83 6.77
N LEU A 93 -4.62 -5.51 8.06
CA LEU A 93 -3.54 -4.70 8.65
C LEU A 93 -2.25 -5.51 8.75
N MET A 94 -1.13 -4.81 8.59
CA MET A 94 0.18 -5.28 9.02
C MET A 94 0.16 -5.55 10.52
N GLU A 95 0.95 -6.50 10.97
CA GLU A 95 1.05 -6.87 12.38
C GLU A 95 1.34 -5.63 13.26
N GLN A 96 0.57 -5.46 14.32
CA GLN A 96 0.65 -4.35 15.28
C GLN A 96 0.43 -2.93 14.68
N ALA A 97 0.02 -2.80 13.41
CA ALA A 97 -0.17 -1.50 12.79
C ALA A 97 -1.16 -0.60 13.55
N ARG A 98 -2.29 -1.18 13.99
CA ARG A 98 -3.33 -0.43 14.71
C ARG A 98 -2.82 0.13 16.03
N GLU A 99 -2.17 -0.69 16.82
CA GLU A 99 -1.63 -0.33 18.14
C GLU A 99 -0.56 0.75 18.02
N VAL A 100 0.33 0.59 17.05
CA VAL A 100 1.41 1.55 16.78
C VAL A 100 0.83 2.90 16.34
N VAL A 101 -0.09 2.91 15.37
CA VAL A 101 -0.71 4.15 14.87
C VAL A 101 -1.47 4.87 15.98
N LEU A 102 -2.24 4.15 16.80
CA LEU A 102 -2.96 4.74 17.95
C LEU A 102 -2.00 5.35 18.97
N GLY A 103 -0.92 4.65 19.32
CA GLY A 103 0.09 5.18 20.26
C GLY A 103 0.83 6.41 19.71
N LEU A 104 1.11 6.46 18.42
CA LEU A 104 1.75 7.63 17.80
C LEU A 104 0.81 8.83 17.72
N ARG A 105 -0.48 8.63 17.52
CA ARG A 105 -1.48 9.70 17.47
C ARG A 105 -1.58 10.51 18.76
N GLU A 106 -1.17 9.95 19.90
CA GLU A 106 -1.15 10.67 21.17
C GLU A 106 -0.13 11.83 21.20
N LYS A 107 0.91 11.75 20.33
CA LYS A 107 2.03 12.69 20.33
C LYS A 107 2.21 13.45 19.03
N TYR A 108 1.75 12.90 17.92
CA TYR A 108 2.00 13.39 16.57
C TYR A 108 0.69 13.54 15.79
N ARG A 109 0.66 14.50 14.86
CA ARG A 109 -0.33 14.50 13.79
C ARG A 109 -0.01 13.37 12.81
N LEU A 110 -1.03 12.73 12.26
CA LEU A 110 -0.83 11.59 11.38
C LEU A 110 -1.33 11.86 9.96
N GLY A 111 -0.56 11.44 8.97
CA GLY A 111 -0.93 11.48 7.57
C GLY A 111 -0.81 10.13 6.88
N LEU A 112 -1.56 9.95 5.80
CA LEU A 112 -1.51 8.79 4.93
C LEU A 112 -1.39 9.26 3.48
N ILE A 113 -0.37 8.78 2.75
CA ILE A 113 -0.16 9.08 1.34
C ILE A 113 0.00 7.77 0.58
N THR A 114 -0.94 7.45 -0.30
CA THR A 114 -0.93 6.18 -1.03
C THR A 114 -1.11 6.35 -2.53
N ASN A 115 -0.33 5.61 -3.32
CA ASN A 115 -0.52 5.52 -4.77
C ASN A 115 -1.64 4.52 -5.08
N GLY A 116 -2.55 4.87 -5.99
CA GLY A 116 -3.58 3.96 -6.46
C GLY A 116 -4.88 4.64 -6.87
N LYS A 117 -5.85 3.81 -7.20
CA LYS A 117 -7.20 4.23 -7.58
C LYS A 117 -8.00 4.66 -6.34
N THR A 118 -8.67 5.81 -6.42
CA THR A 118 -9.42 6.43 -5.32
C THR A 118 -10.37 5.45 -4.64
N ALA A 119 -11.20 4.78 -5.42
CA ALA A 119 -12.20 3.85 -4.87
C ALA A 119 -11.56 2.66 -4.14
N ILE A 120 -10.43 2.14 -4.65
CA ILE A 120 -9.74 1.00 -4.05
C ILE A 120 -9.05 1.41 -2.75
N GLN A 121 -8.28 2.50 -2.77
CA GLN A 121 -7.51 2.92 -1.60
C GLN A 121 -8.44 3.37 -0.46
N HIS A 122 -9.46 4.17 -0.74
CA HIS A 122 -10.45 4.53 0.28
C HIS A 122 -11.22 3.33 0.79
N GLY A 123 -11.59 2.39 -0.09
CA GLY A 123 -12.23 1.15 0.32
C GLY A 123 -11.37 0.32 1.29
N LYS A 124 -10.08 0.18 1.02
CA LYS A 124 -9.13 -0.47 1.95
C LYS A 124 -9.07 0.24 3.30
N ILE A 125 -8.91 1.57 3.29
CA ILE A 125 -8.83 2.41 4.51
C ILE A 125 -10.09 2.24 5.36
N ASP A 126 -11.26 2.23 4.74
CA ASP A 126 -12.55 2.04 5.42
C ASP A 126 -12.69 0.62 5.95
N ARG A 127 -12.36 -0.38 5.13
CA ARG A 127 -12.40 -1.80 5.54
C ARG A 127 -11.48 -2.09 6.72
N LEU A 128 -10.30 -1.46 6.76
CA LEU A 128 -9.37 -1.56 7.87
C LEU A 128 -9.82 -0.76 9.12
N GLY A 129 -10.78 0.14 8.98
CA GLY A 129 -11.27 0.98 10.08
C GLY A 129 -10.20 1.92 10.63
N ILE A 130 -9.36 2.48 9.75
CA ILE A 130 -8.24 3.36 10.14
C ILE A 130 -8.42 4.82 9.72
N ARG A 131 -9.49 5.15 8.96
CA ARG A 131 -9.71 6.51 8.44
C ARG A 131 -9.59 7.59 9.49
N ASP A 132 -10.27 7.42 10.62
CA ASP A 132 -10.34 8.41 11.69
C ASP A 132 -9.05 8.53 12.51
N MET A 133 -8.03 7.71 12.18
CA MET A 133 -6.71 7.78 12.82
C MET A 133 -5.81 8.83 12.17
N PHE A 134 -6.18 9.37 10.99
CA PHE A 134 -5.36 10.28 10.21
C PHE A 134 -5.98 11.67 10.09
N ASP A 135 -5.16 12.71 10.27
CA ASP A 135 -5.54 14.12 10.06
C ASP A 135 -5.58 14.47 8.57
N VAL A 136 -4.78 13.78 7.76
CA VAL A 136 -4.75 13.93 6.30
C VAL A 136 -4.62 12.58 5.62
N ILE A 137 -5.40 12.38 4.56
CA ILE A 137 -5.30 11.22 3.66
C ILE A 137 -5.20 11.76 2.24
N LEU A 138 -4.17 11.30 1.49
CA LEU A 138 -3.98 11.61 0.09
C LEU A 138 -3.88 10.33 -0.73
N VAL A 139 -4.77 10.18 -1.69
CA VAL A 139 -4.73 9.13 -2.71
C VAL A 139 -4.27 9.75 -4.02
N SER A 140 -3.29 9.16 -4.69
CA SER A 140 -2.64 9.77 -5.86
C SER A 140 -3.58 10.08 -7.01
N GLU A 141 -4.58 9.23 -7.30
CA GLU A 141 -5.55 9.51 -8.37
C GLU A 141 -6.40 10.74 -8.02
N GLU A 142 -6.86 10.88 -6.79
CA GLU A 142 -7.64 12.02 -6.31
C GLU A 142 -6.78 13.29 -6.24
N ALA A 143 -5.52 13.16 -5.82
CA ALA A 143 -4.58 14.27 -5.75
C ALA A 143 -4.10 14.77 -7.13
N GLY A 144 -4.29 13.97 -8.19
CA GLY A 144 -3.79 14.26 -9.53
C GLY A 144 -2.27 14.14 -9.68
N VAL A 145 -1.58 13.64 -8.67
CA VAL A 145 -0.12 13.47 -8.61
C VAL A 145 0.20 12.25 -7.75
N LYS A 146 1.27 11.52 -8.10
CA LYS A 146 1.67 10.27 -7.41
C LYS A 146 3.10 10.34 -6.88
N LYS A 147 3.38 9.59 -5.83
CA LYS A 147 4.75 9.32 -5.38
C LYS A 147 5.57 8.68 -6.51
N PRO A 148 6.84 9.05 -6.73
CA PRO A 148 7.70 9.88 -5.86
C PRO A 148 7.67 11.38 -6.15
N ASP A 149 6.70 11.90 -6.90
CA ASP A 149 6.63 13.35 -7.18
C ASP A 149 6.54 14.14 -5.86
N ARG A 150 7.42 15.13 -5.74
CA ARG A 150 7.53 16.01 -4.58
C ARG A 150 6.20 16.66 -4.18
N ALA A 151 5.38 17.00 -5.17
CA ALA A 151 4.13 17.75 -4.96
C ALA A 151 3.15 17.03 -4.03
N ILE A 152 3.08 15.68 -4.06
CA ILE A 152 2.13 14.95 -3.18
C ILE A 152 2.50 15.07 -1.70
N TYR A 153 3.81 15.09 -1.37
CA TYR A 153 4.29 15.28 0.01
C TYR A 153 4.07 16.72 0.47
N GLU A 154 4.33 17.70 -0.42
CA GLU A 154 4.07 19.11 -0.13
C GLU A 154 2.57 19.38 0.08
N MET A 155 1.69 18.73 -0.66
CA MET A 155 0.24 18.78 -0.42
C MET A 155 -0.12 18.28 0.97
N ALA A 156 0.51 17.17 1.42
CA ALA A 156 0.25 16.63 2.75
C ALA A 156 0.73 17.59 3.85
N THR A 157 1.95 18.11 3.76
CA THR A 157 2.49 19.06 4.75
C THR A 157 1.70 20.36 4.79
N ALA A 158 1.26 20.88 3.62
CA ALA A 158 0.40 22.06 3.55
C ALA A 158 -0.94 21.84 4.27
N LYS A 159 -1.58 20.68 4.08
CA LYS A 159 -2.82 20.32 4.80
C LYS A 159 -2.60 20.17 6.31
N LEU A 160 -1.41 19.77 6.73
CA LEU A 160 -1.00 19.68 8.12
C LEU A 160 -0.49 21.02 8.67
N GLU A 161 -0.35 22.06 7.85
CA GLU A 161 0.22 23.36 8.24
C GLU A 161 1.63 23.24 8.85
N LEU A 162 2.44 22.32 8.30
CA LEU A 162 3.80 22.02 8.74
C LEU A 162 4.81 22.17 7.60
N GLN A 163 6.08 22.36 8.00
CA GLN A 163 7.20 22.29 7.05
C GLN A 163 7.64 20.83 6.88
N PRO A 164 8.16 20.44 5.70
CA PRO A 164 8.61 19.05 5.47
C PRO A 164 9.60 18.53 6.52
N GLU A 165 10.51 19.38 7.01
CA GLU A 165 11.53 19.03 8.01
C GLU A 165 10.94 18.69 9.40
N GLN A 166 9.67 19.05 9.62
CA GLN A 166 8.90 18.71 10.83
C GLN A 166 8.13 17.38 10.66
N CYS A 167 8.24 16.75 9.50
CA CYS A 167 7.53 15.53 9.14
C CYS A 167 8.49 14.36 9.00
N LEU A 168 8.04 13.20 9.46
CA LEU A 168 8.69 11.91 9.26
C LEU A 168 7.81 11.06 8.35
N TYR A 169 8.38 10.50 7.30
CA TYR A 169 7.68 9.60 6.39
C TYR A 169 8.11 8.14 6.61
N ILE A 170 7.16 7.24 6.64
CA ILE A 170 7.38 5.80 6.84
C ILE A 170 6.73 5.04 5.69
N GLY A 171 7.52 4.23 4.98
CA GLY A 171 7.03 3.44 3.87
C GLY A 171 7.99 2.33 3.47
N ASP A 172 7.51 1.42 2.62
CA ASP A 172 8.27 0.23 2.19
C ASP A 172 9.06 0.43 0.91
N HIS A 173 8.61 1.33 0.01
CA HIS A 173 9.19 1.44 -1.32
C HIS A 173 10.37 2.43 -1.36
N PRO A 174 11.62 1.97 -1.66
CA PRO A 174 12.81 2.82 -1.62
C PRO A 174 12.72 4.10 -2.47
N VAL A 175 12.14 4.03 -3.69
CA VAL A 175 11.99 5.21 -4.57
C VAL A 175 10.77 6.03 -4.17
N ASN A 176 9.59 5.40 -4.10
CA ASN A 176 8.36 6.14 -3.87
C ASN A 176 8.32 6.79 -2.49
N ASP A 177 8.76 6.09 -1.44
CA ASP A 177 8.57 6.52 -0.05
C ASP A 177 9.82 7.18 0.53
N ILE A 178 10.99 6.59 0.28
CA ILE A 178 12.22 7.07 0.91
C ILE A 178 12.86 8.20 0.08
N GLU A 179 13.15 7.94 -1.19
CA GLU A 179 13.74 8.95 -2.05
C GLU A 179 12.77 10.13 -2.28
N GLY A 180 11.49 9.84 -2.60
CA GLY A 180 10.48 10.87 -2.86
C GLY A 180 10.24 11.79 -1.65
N ALA A 181 10.06 11.23 -0.45
CA ALA A 181 9.85 12.02 0.77
C ALA A 181 11.12 12.77 1.18
N THR A 182 12.32 12.17 1.03
CA THR A 182 13.60 12.85 1.28
C THR A 182 13.78 14.04 0.34
N ASN A 183 13.48 13.89 -0.95
CA ASN A 183 13.54 14.98 -1.93
C ASN A 183 12.53 16.10 -1.66
N ALA A 184 11.45 15.79 -0.95
CA ALA A 184 10.51 16.79 -0.45
C ALA A 184 10.98 17.48 0.84
N GLY A 185 12.10 17.05 1.45
CA GLY A 185 12.66 17.62 2.69
C GLY A 185 12.24 16.93 3.97
N MET A 186 11.53 15.81 3.89
CA MET A 186 11.15 15.01 5.05
C MET A 186 12.29 14.12 5.53
N ARG A 187 12.26 13.74 6.81
CA ARG A 187 13.01 12.59 7.31
C ARG A 187 12.26 11.31 6.98
N THR A 188 12.98 10.19 6.87
CA THR A 188 12.37 8.93 6.46
C THR A 188 12.78 7.76 7.35
N ILE A 189 11.90 6.78 7.49
CA ILE A 189 12.18 5.44 8.02
C ILE A 189 11.75 4.44 6.94
N TRP A 190 12.67 3.56 6.56
CA TRP A 190 12.38 2.51 5.61
C TRP A 190 11.84 1.27 6.31
N PHE A 191 10.60 0.89 5.96
CA PHE A 191 10.00 -0.37 6.39
C PHE A 191 10.36 -1.45 5.37
N LYS A 192 11.36 -2.27 5.68
CA LYS A 192 11.91 -3.26 4.77
C LYS A 192 11.04 -4.52 4.75
N VAL A 193 10.17 -4.61 3.76
CA VAL A 193 9.29 -5.77 3.52
C VAL A 193 9.68 -6.44 2.20
N ASN A 194 9.03 -6.09 1.09
CA ASN A 194 9.17 -6.80 -0.20
C ASN A 194 10.15 -6.13 -1.16
N GLN A 195 10.26 -4.79 -1.11
CA GLN A 195 11.04 -4.07 -2.10
C GLN A 195 12.53 -4.06 -1.76
N PRO A 196 13.42 -4.48 -2.70
CA PRO A 196 14.85 -4.39 -2.49
C PRO A 196 15.33 -2.93 -2.58
N TRP A 197 16.35 -2.60 -1.81
CA TRP A 197 17.05 -1.33 -1.97
C TRP A 197 17.71 -1.26 -3.36
N ARG A 198 17.75 -0.06 -3.95
CA ARG A 198 18.33 0.16 -5.27
C ARG A 198 19.62 1.00 -5.14
N ASP A 199 20.72 0.54 -5.70
CA ASP A 199 22.05 1.13 -5.53
C ASP A 199 22.17 2.60 -5.98
N HIS A 200 21.31 3.05 -6.90
CA HIS A 200 21.31 4.44 -7.38
C HIS A 200 20.61 5.43 -6.42
N ILE A 201 19.94 4.95 -5.37
CA ILE A 201 19.25 5.82 -4.40
C ILE A 201 20.28 6.41 -3.45
N THR A 202 20.39 7.73 -3.46
CA THR A 202 21.30 8.48 -2.58
C THR A 202 20.64 8.90 -1.25
N ALA A 203 19.32 8.84 -1.17
CA ALA A 203 18.58 9.12 0.05
C ALA A 203 18.93 8.08 1.13
N ALA A 204 19.21 8.53 2.34
CA ALA A 204 19.51 7.67 3.49
C ALA A 204 18.37 7.80 4.52
N PRO A 205 17.61 6.74 4.80
CA PRO A 205 16.63 6.77 5.86
C PRO A 205 17.31 6.88 7.23
N LEU A 206 16.67 7.53 8.20
CA LEU A 206 17.16 7.60 9.57
C LEU A 206 17.32 6.20 10.17
N HIS A 207 16.36 5.34 9.90
CA HIS A 207 16.33 3.96 10.37
C HIS A 207 15.75 3.05 9.28
N THR A 208 16.12 1.77 9.36
CA THR A 208 15.48 0.69 8.64
C THR A 208 14.87 -0.26 9.66
N ILE A 209 13.56 -0.52 9.56
CA ILE A 209 12.83 -1.40 10.44
C ILE A 209 12.25 -2.60 9.67
N LYS A 210 11.96 -3.67 10.37
CA LYS A 210 11.29 -4.87 9.83
C LYS A 210 9.92 -5.11 10.47
N HIS A 211 9.67 -4.48 11.60
CA HIS A 211 8.40 -4.56 12.33
C HIS A 211 7.95 -3.16 12.74
N LEU A 212 6.66 -2.86 12.59
CA LEU A 212 6.10 -1.56 12.99
C LEU A 212 6.26 -1.31 14.49
N SER A 213 6.28 -2.37 15.30
CA SER A 213 6.53 -2.28 16.75
C SER A 213 7.89 -1.69 17.16
N GLU A 214 8.83 -1.55 16.22
CA GLU A 214 10.10 -0.88 16.47
C GLU A 214 9.95 0.65 16.55
N LEU A 215 8.91 1.23 15.92
CA LEU A 215 8.72 2.68 15.82
C LEU A 215 8.65 3.40 17.17
N PRO A 216 7.90 2.94 18.20
CA PRO A 216 7.80 3.65 19.45
C PRO A 216 9.13 3.83 20.19
N ALA A 217 10.11 2.97 19.95
CA ALA A 217 11.44 3.07 20.56
C ALA A 217 12.38 4.02 19.82
N LEU A 218 12.03 4.41 18.58
CA LEU A 218 12.83 5.28 17.70
C LEU A 218 12.34 6.74 17.73
N LEU A 219 11.14 7.00 18.30
CA LEU A 219 10.41 8.27 18.29
C LEU A 219 10.15 8.77 19.70
#